data_3b8122539e0cb149dfcbf16f42d4c031
#
_entry.id   3b8122539e0cb149dfcbf16f42d4c031
#
_cell.length_a   1.000
_cell.length_b   1.000
_cell.length_c   1.000
_cell.angle_alpha   90.00
_cell.angle_beta   90.00
_cell.angle_gamma   90.00
#
_symmetry.space_group_name_H-M   'P 1'
#
loop_
_entity.id
_entity.type
_entity.pdbx_description
1 polymer ?
#
loop_
_entity_poly.entity_id
_entity_poly.type
_entity_poly.pdbx_seq_one_letter_code
_entity_poly.pdbx_strand_id
1 'polypeptide(L)'
;MRHYEIVFMVHPDQSEQVPGMIERYTQIVTEAGGKIHRLEDWGRRQLAYPINKIHKAHYILFNAECDGASLEELTTLFRYNDAVLRNIVIKMKGAVTEESLILKGEREGKERRVRAEQKRNTEEASREKSLAAEAAEREASVSAEGQESPESATAIDGASDKEVAEEAPAEATNSETETESDQEES
;
A
#
# COMPACT_ATOMS: atom_id res chain seq x y z
N MET A 1 -17.30 -33.64 -17.96
CA MET A 1 -16.52 -32.52 -17.37
C MET A 1 -15.73 -33.00 -16.18
N ARG A 2 -14.60 -32.32 -15.87
CA ARG A 2 -13.70 -32.66 -14.77
C ARG A 2 -13.29 -31.40 -14.06
N HIS A 3 -12.96 -31.52 -12.77
CA HIS A 3 -12.51 -30.38 -11.97
C HIS A 3 -11.01 -30.21 -12.07
N TYR A 4 -10.56 -28.98 -12.31
CA TYR A 4 -9.17 -28.60 -12.39
C TYR A 4 -8.90 -27.38 -11.53
N GLU A 5 -7.75 -27.41 -10.87
CA GLU A 5 -7.15 -26.25 -10.23
C GLU A 5 -6.03 -25.74 -11.13
N ILE A 6 -6.12 -24.51 -11.54
CA ILE A 6 -5.21 -23.87 -12.49
C ILE A 6 -4.57 -22.68 -11.80
N VAL A 7 -3.25 -22.67 -11.71
CA VAL A 7 -2.50 -21.52 -11.22
C VAL A 7 -1.58 -21.05 -12.34
N PHE A 8 -1.60 -19.77 -12.64
CA PHE A 8 -0.67 -19.18 -13.58
C PHE A 8 -0.05 -17.91 -13.04
N MET A 9 1.15 -17.63 -13.51
CA MET A 9 1.96 -16.50 -13.09
C MET A 9 2.17 -15.56 -14.26
N VAL A 10 1.82 -14.30 -14.07
CA VAL A 10 1.96 -13.23 -15.08
C VAL A 10 3.15 -12.35 -14.73
N HIS A 11 3.81 -11.85 -15.79
CA HIS A 11 4.89 -10.89 -15.66
C HIS A 11 4.46 -9.66 -14.84
N PRO A 12 5.26 -9.18 -13.88
CA PRO A 12 4.85 -8.09 -12.98
C PRO A 12 4.52 -6.78 -13.70
N ASP A 13 5.18 -6.51 -14.83
CA ASP A 13 4.94 -5.30 -15.62
C ASP A 13 3.61 -5.36 -16.40
N GLN A 14 3.09 -6.56 -16.61
CA GLN A 14 1.82 -6.79 -17.30
C GLN A 14 0.65 -7.07 -16.34
N SER A 15 0.82 -6.74 -15.05
CA SER A 15 -0.23 -6.93 -14.04
C SER A 15 -1.54 -6.20 -14.37
N GLU A 16 -1.48 -5.11 -15.14
CA GLU A 16 -2.67 -4.35 -15.57
C GLU A 16 -3.53 -5.12 -16.59
N GLN A 17 -2.94 -6.06 -17.32
CA GLN A 17 -3.65 -6.89 -18.29
C GLN A 17 -4.35 -8.09 -17.66
N VAL A 18 -4.06 -8.40 -16.40
CA VAL A 18 -4.60 -9.56 -15.68
C VAL A 18 -6.12 -9.63 -15.70
N PRO A 19 -6.89 -8.55 -15.44
CA PRO A 19 -8.35 -8.62 -15.51
C PRO A 19 -8.86 -9.08 -16.89
N GLY A 20 -8.33 -8.52 -17.97
CA GLY A 20 -8.72 -8.91 -19.34
C GLY A 20 -8.30 -10.35 -19.69
N MET A 21 -7.18 -10.82 -19.14
CA MET A 21 -6.77 -12.23 -19.28
C MET A 21 -7.74 -13.16 -18.56
N ILE A 22 -8.14 -12.82 -17.35
CA ILE A 22 -9.10 -13.58 -16.55
C ILE A 22 -10.45 -13.67 -17.30
N GLU A 23 -10.96 -12.56 -17.82
CA GLU A 23 -12.20 -12.52 -18.59
C GLU A 23 -12.13 -13.45 -19.80
N ARG A 24 -11.06 -13.37 -20.58
CA ARG A 24 -10.84 -14.20 -21.75
C ARG A 24 -10.81 -15.70 -21.39
N TYR A 25 -10.09 -16.07 -20.35
CA TYR A 25 -10.00 -17.48 -19.94
C TYR A 25 -11.31 -17.99 -19.34
N THR A 26 -12.02 -17.14 -18.61
CA THR A 26 -13.37 -17.43 -18.11
C THR A 26 -14.34 -17.69 -19.27
N GLN A 27 -14.29 -16.87 -20.30
CA GLN A 27 -15.12 -16.98 -21.48
C GLN A 27 -14.91 -18.33 -22.18
N ILE A 28 -13.68 -18.76 -22.40
CA ILE A 28 -13.37 -20.05 -23.03
C ILE A 28 -13.96 -21.23 -22.25
N VAL A 29 -13.84 -21.18 -20.92
CA VAL A 29 -14.41 -22.22 -20.07
C VAL A 29 -15.94 -22.24 -20.15
N THR A 30 -16.58 -21.06 -20.11
CA THR A 30 -18.04 -20.93 -20.11
C THR A 30 -18.68 -21.22 -21.47
N GLU A 31 -18.05 -20.83 -22.57
CA GLU A 31 -18.51 -21.13 -23.94
C GLU A 31 -18.52 -22.63 -24.23
N ALA A 32 -17.59 -23.36 -23.65
CA ALA A 32 -17.58 -24.83 -23.73
C ALA A 32 -18.55 -25.51 -22.74
N GLY A 33 -19.39 -24.72 -22.06
CA GLY A 33 -20.36 -25.24 -21.06
C GLY A 33 -19.72 -25.59 -19.72
N GLY A 34 -18.46 -25.20 -19.47
CA GLY A 34 -17.78 -25.35 -18.21
C GLY A 34 -18.22 -24.31 -17.19
N LYS A 35 -17.74 -24.45 -15.95
CA LYS A 35 -18.05 -23.55 -14.84
C LYS A 35 -16.80 -23.23 -14.02
N ILE A 36 -16.65 -21.96 -13.63
CA ILE A 36 -15.64 -21.53 -12.67
C ILE A 36 -16.26 -21.51 -11.28
N HIS A 37 -15.67 -22.26 -10.36
CA HIS A 37 -16.13 -22.40 -8.99
C HIS A 37 -15.42 -21.43 -8.04
N ARG A 38 -14.14 -21.11 -8.32
CA ARG A 38 -13.33 -20.22 -7.51
C ARG A 38 -12.36 -19.46 -8.42
N LEU A 39 -12.26 -18.17 -8.20
CA LEU A 39 -11.27 -17.29 -8.83
C LEU A 39 -10.62 -16.45 -7.73
N GLU A 40 -9.30 -16.49 -7.65
CA GLU A 40 -8.54 -15.71 -6.68
C GLU A 40 -7.38 -15.02 -7.37
N ASP A 41 -7.25 -13.73 -7.14
CA ASP A 41 -6.09 -12.93 -7.47
C ASP A 41 -5.23 -12.76 -6.22
N TRP A 42 -4.05 -13.37 -6.20
CA TRP A 42 -3.11 -13.27 -5.09
C TRP A 42 -2.15 -12.09 -5.22
N GLY A 43 -2.27 -11.32 -6.30
CA GLY A 43 -1.44 -10.16 -6.56
C GLY A 43 0.02 -10.50 -6.85
N ARG A 44 0.87 -9.48 -6.75
CA ARG A 44 2.32 -9.61 -6.99
C ARG A 44 3.02 -10.20 -5.78
N ARG A 45 3.59 -11.41 -5.95
CA ARG A 45 4.31 -12.15 -4.91
C ARG A 45 5.74 -12.46 -5.34
N GLN A 46 6.61 -12.61 -4.36
CA GLN A 46 7.99 -12.99 -4.60
C GLN A 46 8.08 -14.45 -5.01
N LEU A 47 8.89 -14.73 -6.03
CA LEU A 47 9.21 -16.08 -6.49
C LEU A 47 10.24 -16.73 -5.55
N ALA A 48 10.18 -18.05 -5.41
CA ALA A 48 11.18 -18.83 -4.67
C ALA A 48 12.57 -18.81 -5.33
N TYR A 49 12.60 -18.68 -6.65
CA TYR A 49 13.79 -18.51 -7.47
C TYR A 49 13.48 -17.63 -8.67
N PRO A 50 14.46 -16.92 -9.22
CA PRO A 50 14.23 -16.02 -10.35
C PRO A 50 13.92 -16.81 -11.63
N ILE A 51 12.94 -16.32 -12.39
CA ILE A 51 12.59 -16.81 -13.72
C ILE A 51 12.90 -15.67 -14.69
N ASN A 52 13.77 -15.90 -15.68
CA ASN A 52 14.19 -14.87 -16.65
C ASN A 52 14.65 -13.57 -15.98
N LYS A 53 15.43 -13.66 -14.87
CA LYS A 53 15.88 -12.53 -14.05
C LYS A 53 14.77 -11.79 -13.30
N ILE A 54 13.53 -12.28 -13.33
CA ILE A 54 12.39 -11.71 -12.65
C ILE A 54 12.26 -12.37 -11.26
N HIS A 55 12.13 -11.56 -10.21
CA HIS A 55 12.03 -12.02 -8.82
C HIS A 55 10.62 -12.00 -8.25
N LYS A 56 9.66 -11.38 -8.96
CA LYS A 56 8.25 -11.27 -8.56
C LYS A 56 7.36 -11.64 -9.74
N ALA A 57 6.20 -12.21 -9.46
CA ALA A 57 5.16 -12.47 -10.46
C ALA A 57 3.79 -12.18 -9.88
N HIS A 58 2.82 -11.93 -10.75
CA HIS A 58 1.42 -11.82 -10.39
C HIS A 58 0.77 -13.19 -10.48
N TYR A 59 0.24 -13.69 -9.36
CA TYR A 59 -0.33 -15.03 -9.25
C TYR A 59 -1.84 -14.99 -9.33
N ILE A 60 -2.39 -15.87 -10.14
CA ILE A 60 -3.83 -16.07 -10.28
C ILE A 60 -4.15 -17.55 -10.12
N LEU A 61 -5.17 -17.85 -9.32
CA LEU A 61 -5.71 -19.18 -9.13
C LEU A 61 -7.15 -19.22 -9.62
N PHE A 62 -7.52 -20.25 -10.38
CA PHE A 62 -8.91 -20.57 -10.57
C PHE A 62 -9.18 -22.06 -10.57
N ASN A 63 -10.33 -22.42 -10.02
CA ASN A 63 -10.86 -23.77 -10.05
C ASN A 63 -12.00 -23.79 -11.04
N ALA A 64 -11.80 -24.57 -12.09
CA ALA A 64 -12.74 -24.71 -13.19
C ALA A 64 -13.19 -26.16 -13.35
N GLU A 65 -14.44 -26.30 -13.73
CA GLU A 65 -14.99 -27.55 -14.25
C GLU A 65 -15.11 -27.40 -15.77
N CYS A 66 -14.35 -28.17 -16.51
CA CYS A 66 -14.32 -28.09 -17.97
C CYS A 66 -14.06 -29.45 -18.61
N ASP A 67 -14.21 -29.49 -19.93
CA ASP A 67 -13.86 -30.64 -20.75
C ASP A 67 -12.35 -30.65 -21.08
N GLY A 68 -11.87 -31.77 -21.58
CA GLY A 68 -10.46 -31.94 -22.00
C GLY A 68 -10.07 -30.99 -23.12
N ALA A 69 -10.95 -30.77 -24.09
CA ALA A 69 -10.71 -29.88 -25.23
C ALA A 69 -10.49 -28.43 -24.78
N SER A 70 -11.36 -27.93 -23.91
CA SER A 70 -11.25 -26.56 -23.34
C SER A 70 -9.98 -26.39 -22.51
N LEU A 71 -9.58 -27.43 -21.78
CA LEU A 71 -8.33 -27.42 -21.02
C LEU A 71 -7.12 -27.34 -21.93
N GLU A 72 -7.11 -28.08 -23.04
CA GLU A 72 -6.03 -28.05 -24.04
C GLU A 72 -5.94 -26.67 -24.70
N GLU A 73 -7.09 -26.06 -25.01
CA GLU A 73 -7.13 -24.69 -25.54
C GLU A 73 -6.56 -23.69 -24.53
N LEU A 74 -6.96 -23.74 -23.26
CA LEU A 74 -6.42 -22.89 -22.20
C LEU A 74 -4.91 -23.07 -22.05
N THR A 75 -4.43 -24.30 -21.98
CA THR A 75 -2.98 -24.56 -21.84
C THR A 75 -2.19 -24.10 -23.04
N THR A 76 -2.78 -24.19 -24.24
CA THR A 76 -2.21 -23.67 -25.48
C THR A 76 -2.11 -22.15 -25.42
N LEU A 77 -3.15 -21.45 -24.97
CA LEU A 77 -3.14 -19.99 -24.79
C LEU A 77 -2.10 -19.56 -23.76
N PHE A 78 -1.96 -20.26 -22.65
CA PHE A 78 -0.90 -19.97 -21.68
C PHE A 78 0.49 -20.11 -22.27
N ARG A 79 0.69 -21.09 -23.13
CA ARG A 79 1.99 -21.36 -23.77
C ARG A 79 2.40 -20.27 -24.76
N TYR A 80 1.43 -19.72 -25.49
CA TYR A 80 1.68 -18.70 -26.53
C TYR A 80 1.53 -17.27 -26.03
N ASN A 81 1.12 -17.08 -24.78
CA ASN A 81 1.01 -15.76 -24.20
C ASN A 81 2.32 -15.37 -23.48
N ASP A 82 3.05 -14.42 -24.04
CA ASP A 82 4.33 -13.92 -23.52
C ASP A 82 4.20 -13.29 -22.12
N ALA A 83 2.98 -12.87 -21.74
CA ALA A 83 2.70 -12.36 -20.39
C ALA A 83 2.77 -13.47 -19.33
N VAL A 84 2.51 -14.73 -19.70
CA VAL A 84 2.47 -15.86 -18.77
C VAL A 84 3.87 -16.47 -18.61
N LEU A 85 4.45 -16.28 -17.45
CA LEU A 85 5.77 -16.84 -17.13
C LEU A 85 5.73 -18.35 -16.93
N ARG A 86 4.69 -18.85 -16.24
CA ARG A 86 4.51 -20.27 -15.95
C ARG A 86 3.06 -20.56 -15.56
N ASN A 87 2.62 -21.78 -15.83
CA ASN A 87 1.33 -22.28 -15.37
C ASN A 87 1.47 -23.69 -14.77
N ILE A 88 0.49 -24.06 -13.97
CA ILE A 88 0.31 -25.41 -13.45
C ILE A 88 -1.17 -25.76 -13.49
N VAL A 89 -1.49 -26.98 -13.90
CA VAL A 89 -2.85 -27.52 -13.94
C VAL A 89 -2.88 -28.80 -13.13
N ILE A 90 -3.76 -28.85 -12.13
CA ILE A 90 -3.91 -29.99 -11.23
C ILE A 90 -5.35 -30.49 -11.35
N LYS A 91 -5.50 -31.79 -11.59
CA LYS A 91 -6.83 -32.42 -11.60
C LYS A 91 -7.32 -32.60 -10.18
N MET A 92 -8.51 -32.09 -9.89
CA MET A 92 -9.16 -32.19 -8.60
C MET A 92 -10.23 -33.27 -8.59
N LYS A 93 -10.56 -33.78 -7.38
CA LYS A 93 -11.61 -34.81 -7.21
C LYS A 93 -13.03 -34.24 -7.23
N GLY A 94 -13.17 -32.95 -6.93
CA GLY A 94 -14.45 -32.24 -6.85
C GLY A 94 -14.27 -30.75 -6.93
N ALA A 95 -15.37 -30.00 -6.95
CA ALA A 95 -15.37 -28.55 -6.95
C ALA A 95 -14.81 -28.00 -5.64
N VAL A 96 -13.87 -27.07 -5.73
CA VAL A 96 -13.31 -26.34 -4.59
C VAL A 96 -13.81 -24.92 -4.67
N THR A 97 -14.59 -24.51 -3.66
CA THR A 97 -15.20 -23.17 -3.56
C THR A 97 -14.68 -22.38 -2.35
N GLU A 98 -13.99 -23.08 -1.43
CA GLU A 98 -13.45 -22.46 -0.23
C GLU A 98 -12.27 -21.54 -0.56
N GLU A 99 -12.14 -20.48 0.20
CA GLU A 99 -11.01 -19.54 0.11
C GLU A 99 -9.69 -20.27 0.37
N SER A 100 -8.66 -19.96 -0.42
CA SER A 100 -7.34 -20.55 -0.25
C SER A 100 -6.68 -20.10 1.07
N LEU A 101 -5.79 -20.94 1.60
CA LEU A 101 -5.00 -20.61 2.79
C LEU A 101 -4.17 -19.33 2.61
N ILE A 102 -3.77 -19.05 1.38
CA ILE A 102 -2.98 -17.85 1.04
C ILE A 102 -3.82 -16.60 1.21
N LEU A 103 -5.00 -16.55 0.58
CA LEU A 103 -5.90 -15.40 0.63
C LEU A 103 -6.45 -15.19 2.04
N LYS A 104 -6.79 -16.29 2.73
CA LYS A 104 -7.21 -16.26 4.13
C LYS A 104 -6.11 -15.66 5.03
N GLY A 105 -4.87 -16.10 4.87
CA GLY A 105 -3.73 -15.57 5.63
C GLY A 105 -3.45 -14.08 5.35
N GLU A 106 -3.62 -13.65 4.08
CA GLU A 106 -3.50 -12.23 3.72
C GLU A 106 -4.60 -11.37 4.33
N ARG A 107 -5.85 -11.86 4.30
CA ARG A 107 -6.98 -11.16 4.92
C ARG A 107 -6.78 -11.01 6.42
N GLU A 108 -6.44 -12.10 7.12
CA GLU A 108 -6.17 -12.06 8.56
C GLU A 108 -4.99 -11.13 8.89
N GLY A 109 -3.94 -11.14 8.07
CA GLY A 109 -2.79 -10.24 8.21
C GLY A 109 -3.17 -8.77 8.02
N LYS A 110 -4.01 -8.48 7.04
CA LYS A 110 -4.52 -7.13 6.77
C LYS A 110 -5.42 -6.63 7.90
N GLU A 111 -6.34 -7.47 8.38
CA GLU A 111 -7.22 -7.16 9.51
C GLU A 111 -6.42 -6.86 10.79
N ARG A 112 -5.39 -7.68 11.05
CA ARG A 112 -4.48 -7.46 12.20
C ARG A 112 -3.75 -6.12 12.11
N ARG A 113 -3.27 -5.75 10.91
CA ARG A 113 -2.60 -4.46 10.68
C ARG A 113 -3.56 -3.29 10.90
N VAL A 114 -4.75 -3.33 10.30
CA VAL A 114 -5.78 -2.29 10.48
C VAL A 114 -6.17 -2.14 11.95
N ARG A 115 -6.38 -3.26 12.66
CA ARG A 115 -6.69 -3.22 14.09
C ARG A 115 -5.55 -2.66 14.94
N ALA A 116 -4.31 -2.98 14.61
CA ALA A 116 -3.14 -2.44 15.30
C ALA A 116 -2.98 -0.92 15.05
N GLU A 117 -3.24 -0.47 13.83
CA GLU A 117 -3.21 0.94 13.46
C GLU A 117 -4.32 1.73 14.17
N GLN A 118 -5.55 1.21 14.18
CA GLN A 118 -6.66 1.80 14.92
C GLN A 118 -6.35 1.93 16.42
N LYS A 119 -5.72 0.89 17.00
CA LYS A 119 -5.33 0.92 18.41
C LYS A 119 -4.28 2.00 18.68
N ARG A 120 -3.28 2.13 17.82
CA ARG A 120 -2.28 3.21 17.91
C ARG A 120 -2.90 4.58 17.83
N ASN A 121 -3.78 4.80 16.85
CA ASN A 121 -4.45 6.09 16.67
C ASN A 121 -5.34 6.46 17.87
N THR A 122 -6.03 5.46 18.48
CA THR A 122 -6.81 5.70 19.68
C THR A 122 -5.94 6.00 20.91
N GLU A 123 -4.79 5.34 21.04
CA GLU A 123 -3.82 5.61 22.10
C GLU A 123 -3.18 7.00 21.94
N GLU A 124 -2.81 7.39 20.72
CA GLU A 124 -2.31 8.73 20.42
C GLU A 124 -3.35 9.82 20.73
N ALA A 125 -4.58 9.65 20.27
CA ALA A 125 -5.68 10.60 20.55
C ALA A 125 -5.99 10.71 22.04
N SER A 126 -5.90 9.62 22.80
CA SER A 126 -6.10 9.65 24.25
C SER A 126 -4.95 10.35 24.97
N ARG A 127 -3.71 10.15 24.51
CA ARG A 127 -2.52 10.81 25.04
C ARG A 127 -2.53 12.31 24.75
N GLU A 128 -2.94 12.70 23.56
CA GLU A 128 -3.07 14.11 23.17
C GLU A 128 -4.12 14.84 24.01
N LYS A 129 -5.27 14.17 24.26
CA LYS A 129 -6.30 14.68 25.17
C LYS A 129 -5.81 14.83 26.61
N SER A 130 -5.01 13.87 27.12
CA SER A 130 -4.46 13.96 28.47
C SER A 130 -3.45 15.09 28.62
N LEU A 131 -2.60 15.29 27.59
CA LEU A 131 -1.64 16.40 27.57
C LEU A 131 -2.33 17.77 27.46
N ALA A 132 -3.39 17.86 26.64
CA ALA A 132 -4.17 19.09 26.53
C ALA A 132 -4.93 19.42 27.85
N ALA A 133 -5.45 18.42 28.55
CA ALA A 133 -6.08 18.58 29.84
C ALA A 133 -5.07 19.05 30.91
N GLU A 134 -3.89 18.46 30.96
CA GLU A 134 -2.80 18.86 31.88
C GLU A 134 -2.27 20.26 31.58
N ALA A 135 -2.21 20.66 30.32
CA ALA A 135 -1.84 22.02 29.91
C ALA A 135 -2.90 23.04 30.35
N ALA A 136 -4.19 22.74 30.21
CA ALA A 136 -5.29 23.58 30.64
C ALA A 136 -5.35 23.73 32.16
N GLU A 137 -5.04 22.68 32.93
CA GLU A 137 -4.95 22.75 34.41
C GLU A 137 -3.76 23.62 34.85
N ARG A 138 -2.62 23.56 34.14
CA ARG A 138 -1.48 24.44 34.45
C ARG A 138 -1.77 25.90 34.15
N GLU A 139 -2.44 26.21 33.04
CA GLU A 139 -2.86 27.60 32.73
C GLU A 139 -3.89 28.12 33.76
N ALA A 140 -4.80 27.28 34.20
CA ALA A 140 -5.76 27.66 35.24
C ALA A 140 -5.12 27.91 36.62
N SER A 141 -4.08 27.14 36.97
CA SER A 141 -3.34 27.36 38.24
C SER A 141 -2.48 28.61 38.21
N VAL A 142 -1.89 28.96 37.08
CA VAL A 142 -1.12 30.20 36.92
C VAL A 142 -1.99 31.47 36.96
N SER A 143 -3.22 31.37 36.46
CA SER A 143 -4.17 32.49 36.53
C SER A 143 -4.81 32.69 37.92
N ALA A 144 -4.75 31.69 38.80
CA ALA A 144 -5.28 31.78 40.17
C ALA A 144 -4.28 32.40 41.17
N GLU A 145 -2.95 32.34 40.89
CA GLU A 145 -1.92 32.95 41.75
C GLU A 145 -1.62 34.44 41.46
N GLY A 146 -2.26 35.04 40.42
CA GLY A 146 -2.06 36.42 39.97
C GLY A 146 -3.01 37.47 40.60
N GLN A 147 -3.82 37.16 41.60
CA GLN A 147 -4.70 38.09 42.27
C GLN A 147 -4.44 38.22 43.78
N GLU A 148 -3.28 38.71 44.17
CA GLU A 148 -3.10 39.38 45.46
C GLU A 148 -2.40 40.71 45.19
N SER A 149 -3.15 41.79 45.45
CA SER A 149 -2.72 43.17 45.36
C SER A 149 -1.65 43.52 46.39
N PRO A 150 -0.79 44.45 46.06
CA PRO A 150 -0.25 45.30 47.09
C PRO A 150 -0.58 46.76 46.87
N GLU A 151 -1.20 47.32 47.82
CA GLU A 151 -1.19 48.75 48.07
C GLU A 151 0.10 49.13 48.81
N SER A 152 0.73 50.17 48.38
CA SER A 152 1.47 51.21 49.08
C SER A 152 2.77 51.67 48.43
N ALA A 153 2.65 52.84 47.83
CA ALA A 153 3.47 54.08 47.91
C ALA A 153 5.00 53.96 48.08
N THR A 154 5.81 54.57 47.27
CA THR A 154 6.29 55.93 47.22
C THR A 154 7.47 56.07 46.28
N ALA A 155 7.44 57.14 45.52
CA ALA A 155 8.40 57.91 44.75
C ALA A 155 9.91 57.70 45.01
N ILE A 156 10.69 57.84 44.00
CA ILE A 156 11.65 58.93 43.68
C ILE A 156 12.59 58.48 42.52
N ASP A 157 12.50 59.18 41.41
CA ASP A 157 13.50 59.94 40.66
C ASP A 157 14.80 59.26 40.22
N GLY A 158 15.16 59.53 38.95
CA GLY A 158 16.52 59.39 38.50
C GLY A 158 16.72 58.84 37.09
N ALA A 159 16.39 59.62 36.12
CA ALA A 159 17.09 59.97 34.87
C ALA A 159 18.18 59.07 34.26
N SER A 160 18.11 59.09 32.96
CA SER A 160 19.23 59.05 31.95
C SER A 160 19.43 57.74 31.23
N ASP A 161 19.01 57.66 30.05
CA ASP A 161 19.60 58.10 28.75
C ASP A 161 20.43 57.03 28.02
N LYS A 162 20.19 57.02 26.74
CA LYS A 162 20.99 56.55 25.58
C LYS A 162 20.86 55.06 25.23
N GLU A 163 20.19 54.84 24.15
CA GLU A 163 20.52 55.01 22.70
C GLU A 163 21.30 53.86 22.10
N VAL A 164 20.72 53.38 21.03
CA VAL A 164 21.23 53.14 19.66
C VAL A 164 21.60 51.71 19.26
N ALA A 165 21.00 51.41 18.13
CA ALA A 165 21.40 50.71 16.90
C ALA A 165 21.12 49.18 16.89
N GLU A 166 20.20 48.72 16.06
CA GLU A 166 20.23 48.61 14.58
C GLU A 166 21.28 47.58 14.12
N GLU A 167 20.77 46.46 13.61
CA GLU A 167 21.07 46.01 12.25
C GLU A 167 20.48 44.63 11.95
N ALA A 168 19.56 44.60 11.04
CA ALA A 168 19.38 43.49 10.08
C ALA A 168 20.14 43.96 8.82
N PRO A 169 20.30 43.23 7.75
CA PRO A 169 19.95 41.89 7.31
C PRO A 169 21.11 41.20 6.53
N ALA A 170 20.89 39.99 6.00
CA ALA A 170 21.48 39.61 4.73
C ALA A 170 20.83 38.33 4.14
N GLU A 171 20.17 38.54 3.02
CA GLU A 171 19.93 37.60 1.91
C GLU A 171 21.27 37.13 1.31
N ALA A 172 21.24 35.94 0.78
CA ALA A 172 22.02 35.55 -0.41
C ALA A 172 21.42 34.26 -0.97
N THR A 173 20.58 34.31 -1.93
CA THR A 173 20.65 34.08 -3.39
C THR A 173 21.96 33.45 -3.87
N ASN A 174 21.84 32.38 -4.57
CA ASN A 174 22.43 32.07 -5.89
C ASN A 174 22.56 30.54 -6.06
N SER A 175 22.46 29.90 -7.20
CA SER A 175 22.19 30.23 -8.60
C SER A 175 22.16 28.91 -9.36
N GLU A 176 21.41 28.92 -10.39
CA GLU A 176 21.36 27.97 -11.49
C GLU A 176 22.74 27.56 -12.01
N THR A 177 22.85 26.33 -12.46
CA THR A 177 23.66 26.07 -13.67
C THR A 177 23.06 24.90 -14.44
N GLU A 178 22.47 25.26 -15.57
CA GLU A 178 22.29 24.41 -16.75
C GLU A 178 23.67 24.04 -17.29
N THR A 179 23.79 22.83 -17.80
CA THR A 179 24.66 22.55 -18.94
C THR A 179 24.04 21.43 -19.79
N GLU A 180 23.54 21.86 -20.93
CA GLU A 180 23.42 21.11 -22.18
C GLU A 180 24.80 20.66 -22.66
N SER A 181 24.82 19.52 -23.32
CA SER A 181 25.56 19.17 -24.56
C SER A 181 25.30 17.69 -24.83
N ASP A 182 24.55 17.29 -25.81
CA ASP A 182 24.68 17.32 -27.27
C ASP A 182 25.76 16.38 -27.81
N GLN A 183 25.35 15.67 -28.88
CA GLN A 183 26.10 14.95 -29.94
C GLN A 183 26.52 13.51 -29.61
N GLU A 184 26.03 12.59 -30.34
CA GLU A 184 26.05 12.16 -31.76
C GLU A 184 26.96 10.94 -31.96
N GLU A 185 26.42 10.02 -32.75
CA GLU A 185 27.03 9.08 -33.70
C GLU A 185 27.89 7.90 -33.21
N SER A 186 27.40 6.73 -33.43
CA SER A 186 27.76 5.75 -34.50
C SER A 186 27.01 4.45 -34.31
#